data_12864d952bce5729f8e5d1bb67f1905a
#
_entry.id   12864d952bce5729f8e5d1bb67f1905a
#
_cell.length_a   1.000
_cell.length_b   1.000
_cell.length_c   1.000
_cell.angle_alpha   90.00
_cell.angle_beta   90.00
_cell.angle_gamma   90.00
#
_symmetry.space_group_name_H-M   'P 1'
#
loop_
_entity.id
_entity.type
_entity.pdbx_description
1 polymer ?
#
loop_
_entity_poly.entity_id
_entity_poly.type
_entity_poly.pdbx_seq_one_letter_code
_entity_poly.pdbx_strand_id
1 'polypeptide(L)'
;MSDSHEAESTTRDFSSFNSTSREFAELTDAEVFNSHLCGKIATTSKLNLDSVRDLSIAYTPGVARVCEAIHEDPSLVHDYTWTGRNVAIISDGTAVLGLGDIGPQAALHVMEGKAQLFQRFVGLNGVPIVLDTTNVDELFDTICHIAPSFGAINLEDISAPRCFELERRLIDHINIPVMHDDQHGTAIVTTA
;
A
#
# COMPACT_ATOMS: atom_id res chain seq x y z
N MET A 1 -29.28 14.79 23.76
CA MET A 1 -27.93 15.25 24.03
C MET A 1 -27.09 14.66 22.89
N SER A 2 -26.78 15.52 21.93
CA SER A 2 -26.07 15.15 20.70
C SER A 2 -24.60 15.45 20.90
N ASP A 3 -23.79 14.41 21.06
CA ASP A 3 -22.35 14.54 21.01
C ASP A 3 -21.89 14.49 19.56
N SER A 4 -21.57 15.67 19.05
CA SER A 4 -20.89 15.85 17.77
C SER A 4 -19.41 15.53 17.96
N HIS A 5 -18.95 14.36 17.46
CA HIS A 5 -17.53 14.11 17.27
C HIS A 5 -17.03 14.99 16.11
N GLU A 6 -16.43 16.13 16.47
CA GLU A 6 -15.58 16.90 15.55
C GLU A 6 -14.34 16.06 15.23
N ALA A 7 -14.20 15.69 13.96
CA ALA A 7 -12.96 15.12 13.43
C ALA A 7 -11.91 16.23 13.41
N GLU A 8 -10.94 16.18 14.32
CA GLU A 8 -9.74 17.01 14.26
C GLU A 8 -8.97 16.71 12.95
N SER A 9 -9.09 17.64 12.01
CA SER A 9 -8.24 17.71 10.82
C SER A 9 -6.83 18.09 11.27
N THR A 10 -5.98 17.09 11.55
CA THR A 10 -4.55 17.29 11.72
C THR A 10 -3.93 17.59 10.36
N THR A 11 -3.86 18.85 9.99
CA THR A 11 -3.00 19.32 8.89
C THR A 11 -1.55 19.04 9.28
N ARG A 12 -0.95 18.03 8.64
CA ARG A 12 0.48 17.72 8.83
C ARG A 12 1.32 18.84 8.24
N ASP A 13 2.21 19.40 9.04
CA ASP A 13 3.17 20.40 8.60
C ASP A 13 4.28 19.73 7.77
N PHE A 14 4.38 20.08 6.49
CA PHE A 14 5.41 19.62 5.55
C PHE A 14 6.51 20.64 5.33
N SER A 15 6.55 21.76 6.10
CA SER A 15 7.54 22.81 5.93
C SER A 15 9.00 22.33 6.10
N SER A 16 9.23 21.27 6.87
CA SER A 16 10.55 20.66 7.05
C SER A 16 11.12 19.96 5.82
N PHE A 17 10.30 19.68 4.79
CA PHE A 17 10.77 19.08 3.53
C PHE A 17 11.27 20.11 2.51
N ASN A 18 11.11 21.40 2.79
CA ASN A 18 11.54 22.48 1.90
C ASN A 18 12.97 22.98 2.17
N SER A 19 13.78 22.29 2.95
CA SER A 19 15.17 22.66 3.15
C SER A 19 16.00 22.26 1.91
N THR A 20 16.21 23.26 1.12
CA THR A 20 17.00 23.32 -0.10
C THR A 20 18.41 22.73 0.01
N SER A 21 18.79 21.94 -1.02
CA SER A 21 20.13 21.88 -1.71
C SER A 21 21.44 21.81 -0.90
N ARG A 22 21.45 21.70 0.42
CA ARG A 22 22.66 21.56 1.24
C ARG A 22 22.79 20.23 2.00
N GLU A 23 21.79 19.37 1.98
CA GLU A 23 21.73 18.11 2.75
C GLU A 23 21.88 16.84 1.93
N PHE A 24 22.18 16.93 0.65
CA PHE A 24 22.76 15.78 -0.07
C PHE A 24 24.26 15.71 0.24
N ALA A 25 24.63 15.77 1.53
CA ALA A 25 25.91 15.28 1.98
C ALA A 25 26.07 13.86 1.43
N GLU A 26 27.24 13.55 0.91
CA GLU A 26 27.53 12.24 0.32
C GLU A 26 27.04 11.12 1.21
N LEU A 27 25.93 10.47 0.81
CA LEU A 27 25.41 9.30 1.51
C LEU A 27 26.45 8.20 1.41
N THR A 28 26.90 7.69 2.54
CA THR A 28 27.78 6.54 2.54
C THR A 28 27.00 5.23 2.41
N ASP A 29 27.57 4.24 1.76
CA ASP A 29 26.97 2.90 1.67
C ASP A 29 26.59 2.35 3.06
N ALA A 30 27.45 2.58 4.06
CA ALA A 30 27.20 2.13 5.44
C ALA A 30 25.94 2.76 6.04
N GLU A 31 25.70 4.05 5.84
CA GLU A 31 24.48 4.73 6.31
C GLU A 31 23.24 4.15 5.61
N VAL A 32 23.32 3.97 4.29
CA VAL A 32 22.21 3.42 3.50
C VAL A 32 21.89 2.01 3.96
N PHE A 33 22.86 1.09 3.94
CA PHE A 33 22.62 -0.31 4.30
C PHE A 33 22.16 -0.48 5.76
N ASN A 34 22.77 0.24 6.71
CA ASN A 34 22.37 0.16 8.13
C ASN A 34 20.92 0.65 8.35
N SER A 35 20.50 1.68 7.63
CA SER A 35 19.13 2.21 7.72
C SER A 35 18.06 1.25 7.15
N HIS A 36 18.47 0.29 6.35
CA HIS A 36 17.56 -0.64 5.67
C HIS A 36 17.61 -2.07 6.21
N LEU A 37 18.40 -2.31 7.27
CA LEU A 37 18.44 -3.63 7.90
C LEU A 37 17.05 -4.03 8.42
N CYS A 38 16.65 -5.28 8.14
CA CYS A 38 15.35 -5.86 8.50
C CYS A 38 14.13 -5.21 7.81
N GLY A 39 14.34 -4.49 6.70
CA GLY A 39 13.27 -3.84 5.94
C GLY A 39 12.83 -2.50 6.53
N LYS A 40 11.86 -1.86 5.87
CA LYS A 40 11.42 -0.50 6.18
C LYS A 40 10.04 -0.42 6.82
N ILE A 41 9.28 -1.51 6.81
CA ILE A 41 7.90 -1.55 7.27
C ILE A 41 7.69 -2.61 8.34
N ALA A 42 6.71 -2.38 9.20
CA ALA A 42 6.26 -3.35 10.19
C ALA A 42 4.75 -3.27 10.35
N THR A 43 4.13 -4.37 10.79
CA THR A 43 2.73 -4.40 11.18
C THR A 43 2.62 -4.34 12.70
N THR A 44 1.62 -3.60 13.19
CA THR A 44 1.35 -3.50 14.63
C THR A 44 -0.12 -3.79 14.91
N SER A 45 -0.39 -4.42 16.07
CA SER A 45 -1.76 -4.58 16.55
C SER A 45 -2.30 -3.25 17.08
N LYS A 46 -3.58 -2.97 16.80
CA LYS A 46 -4.32 -1.84 17.39
C LYS A 46 -5.01 -2.21 18.70
N LEU A 47 -5.22 -3.49 18.93
CA LEU A 47 -5.92 -3.99 20.12
C LEU A 47 -4.90 -4.52 21.12
N ASN A 48 -5.12 -4.24 22.39
CA ASN A 48 -4.41 -4.90 23.47
C ASN A 48 -4.95 -6.33 23.62
N LEU A 49 -4.07 -7.26 23.91
CA LEU A 49 -4.39 -8.68 24.16
C LEU A 49 -3.85 -9.13 25.52
N ASP A 50 -4.03 -8.27 26.52
CA ASP A 50 -3.42 -8.45 27.85
C ASP A 50 -4.24 -9.37 28.78
N SER A 51 -5.50 -9.67 28.39
CA SER A 51 -6.39 -10.52 29.15
C SER A 51 -7.13 -11.54 28.29
N VAL A 52 -7.65 -12.59 28.95
CA VAL A 52 -8.53 -13.58 28.29
C VAL A 52 -9.80 -12.90 27.71
N ARG A 53 -10.28 -11.83 28.37
CA ARG A 53 -11.39 -11.06 27.90
C ARG A 53 -11.03 -10.34 26.58
N ASP A 54 -9.87 -9.70 26.50
CA ASP A 54 -9.42 -9.01 25.29
C ASP A 54 -9.27 -9.99 24.14
N LEU A 55 -8.68 -11.15 24.38
CA LEU A 55 -8.56 -12.21 23.39
C LEU A 55 -9.95 -12.69 22.92
N SER A 56 -10.93 -12.80 23.82
CA SER A 56 -12.28 -13.22 23.48
C SER A 56 -13.03 -12.17 22.65
N ILE A 57 -12.72 -10.89 22.82
CA ILE A 57 -13.27 -9.79 22.01
C ILE A 57 -12.59 -9.76 20.64
N ALA A 58 -11.25 -9.80 20.63
CA ALA A 58 -10.45 -9.62 19.41
C ALA A 58 -10.48 -10.85 18.49
N TYR A 59 -10.68 -12.04 19.05
CA TYR A 59 -10.67 -13.31 18.32
C TYR A 59 -11.89 -14.16 18.64
N THR A 60 -11.73 -15.34 19.20
CA THR A 60 -12.86 -16.28 19.45
C THR A 60 -13.40 -16.10 20.87
N PRO A 61 -14.72 -15.89 21.06
CA PRO A 61 -15.83 -15.94 20.10
C PRO A 61 -16.23 -14.60 19.46
N GLY A 62 -15.66 -13.47 19.88
CA GLY A 62 -16.09 -12.12 19.47
C GLY A 62 -16.04 -11.88 17.98
N VAL A 63 -15.00 -12.36 17.30
CA VAL A 63 -14.78 -12.19 15.86
C VAL A 63 -15.95 -12.72 15.02
N ALA A 64 -16.64 -13.77 15.46
CA ALA A 64 -17.76 -14.36 14.72
C ALA A 64 -18.89 -13.34 14.48
N ARG A 65 -19.18 -12.48 15.45
CA ARG A 65 -20.23 -11.46 15.32
C ARG A 65 -19.91 -10.43 14.24
N VAL A 66 -18.63 -10.07 14.11
CA VAL A 66 -18.15 -9.15 13.07
C VAL A 66 -18.21 -9.82 11.70
N CYS A 67 -17.81 -11.10 11.63
CA CYS A 67 -17.91 -11.86 10.39
C CYS A 67 -19.37 -12.00 9.90
N GLU A 68 -20.30 -12.29 10.80
CA GLU A 68 -21.72 -12.37 10.49
C GLU A 68 -22.25 -11.02 9.98
N ALA A 69 -21.92 -9.90 10.65
CA ALA A 69 -22.33 -8.57 10.23
C ALA A 69 -21.81 -8.21 8.83
N ILE A 70 -20.53 -8.49 8.54
CA ILE A 70 -19.96 -8.25 7.21
C ILE A 70 -20.57 -9.17 6.15
N HIS A 71 -20.94 -10.41 6.53
CA HIS A 71 -21.61 -11.33 5.60
C HIS A 71 -23.01 -10.83 5.22
N GLU A 72 -23.76 -10.26 6.18
CA GLU A 72 -25.08 -9.67 5.97
C GLU A 72 -25.01 -8.34 5.21
N ASP A 73 -24.01 -7.50 5.52
CA ASP A 73 -23.75 -6.22 4.84
C ASP A 73 -22.26 -6.10 4.47
N PRO A 74 -21.88 -6.47 3.23
CA PRO A 74 -20.49 -6.41 2.77
C PRO A 74 -19.84 -5.01 2.82
N SER A 75 -20.62 -3.92 2.88
CA SER A 75 -20.06 -2.57 2.98
C SER A 75 -19.31 -2.34 4.30
N LEU A 76 -19.66 -3.07 5.34
CA LEU A 76 -19.03 -3.01 6.66
C LEU A 76 -17.57 -3.52 6.67
N VAL A 77 -17.11 -4.14 5.60
CA VAL A 77 -15.70 -4.59 5.49
C VAL A 77 -14.73 -3.42 5.66
N HIS A 78 -15.08 -2.23 5.19
CA HIS A 78 -14.24 -1.03 5.30
C HIS A 78 -14.15 -0.49 6.73
N ASP A 79 -15.19 -0.70 7.54
CA ASP A 79 -15.24 -0.22 8.92
C ASP A 79 -14.56 -1.19 9.89
N TYR A 80 -14.76 -2.48 9.69
CA TYR A 80 -14.33 -3.52 10.64
C TYR A 80 -13.09 -4.28 10.25
N THR A 81 -12.49 -3.97 9.09
CA THR A 81 -11.20 -4.53 8.68
C THR A 81 -10.19 -3.43 8.34
N TRP A 82 -8.99 -3.80 8.01
CA TRP A 82 -7.96 -2.86 7.57
C TRP A 82 -8.10 -2.47 6.09
N THR A 83 -9.04 -3.11 5.35
CA THR A 83 -9.22 -2.96 3.90
C THR A 83 -9.32 -1.50 3.46
N GLY A 84 -10.14 -0.69 4.12
CA GLY A 84 -10.36 0.72 3.74
C GLY A 84 -9.12 1.62 3.87
N ARG A 85 -8.01 1.13 4.42
CA ARG A 85 -6.77 1.89 4.61
C ARG A 85 -5.55 1.26 3.97
N ASN A 86 -5.71 0.15 3.28
CA ASN A 86 -4.60 -0.58 2.67
C ASN A 86 -4.57 -0.39 1.17
N VAL A 87 -3.39 -0.11 0.66
CA VAL A 87 -3.07 -0.07 -0.77
C VAL A 87 -2.09 -1.19 -1.07
N ALA A 88 -2.44 -2.11 -1.97
CA ALA A 88 -1.48 -3.05 -2.49
C ALA A 88 -0.52 -2.32 -3.44
N ILE A 89 0.78 -2.42 -3.20
CA ILE A 89 1.82 -1.90 -4.07
C ILE A 89 2.40 -3.09 -4.81
N ILE A 90 2.04 -3.23 -6.09
CA ILE A 90 2.31 -4.45 -6.86
C ILE A 90 3.34 -4.16 -7.94
N SER A 91 4.35 -5.02 -8.00
CA SER A 91 5.43 -4.95 -8.99
C SER A 91 5.84 -6.35 -9.45
N ASP A 92 6.35 -6.45 -10.68
CA ASP A 92 7.12 -7.59 -11.16
C ASP A 92 8.63 -7.26 -11.29
N GLY A 93 9.01 -6.02 -10.98
CA GLY A 93 10.41 -5.56 -10.98
C GLY A 93 11.06 -5.43 -12.34
N THR A 94 10.27 -5.32 -13.42
CA THR A 94 10.78 -5.30 -14.81
C THR A 94 11.13 -3.91 -15.32
N ALA A 95 10.81 -2.84 -14.59
CA ALA A 95 11.06 -1.46 -15.04
C ALA A 95 11.42 -0.52 -13.88
N VAL A 96 12.30 -0.94 -13.00
CA VAL A 96 12.74 -0.14 -11.85
C VAL A 96 13.57 1.06 -12.32
N LEU A 97 13.18 2.26 -11.89
CA LEU A 97 13.78 3.51 -12.34
C LEU A 97 15.31 3.54 -12.15
N GLY A 98 16.03 3.73 -13.25
CA GLY A 98 17.48 3.80 -13.27
C GLY A 98 18.19 2.43 -13.22
N LEU A 99 17.49 1.33 -12.97
CA LEU A 99 18.04 -0.02 -12.85
C LEU A 99 17.52 -0.99 -13.92
N GLY A 100 16.32 -0.74 -14.47
CA GLY A 100 15.69 -1.61 -15.46
C GLY A 100 15.08 -2.86 -14.86
N ASP A 101 15.21 -4.00 -15.54
CA ASP A 101 14.71 -5.29 -15.07
C ASP A 101 15.68 -5.90 -14.05
N ILE A 102 15.31 -5.81 -12.78
CA ILE A 102 16.09 -6.36 -11.65
C ILE A 102 15.37 -7.49 -10.94
N GLY A 103 14.16 -7.82 -11.42
CA GLY A 103 13.32 -8.87 -10.89
C GLY A 103 12.59 -8.51 -9.58
N PRO A 104 11.61 -9.35 -9.19
CA PRO A 104 10.69 -9.04 -8.10
C PRO A 104 11.38 -8.93 -6.74
N GLN A 105 12.35 -9.79 -6.43
CA GLN A 105 13.00 -9.80 -5.11
C GLN A 105 13.77 -8.50 -4.83
N ALA A 106 14.50 -7.98 -5.81
CA ALA A 106 15.22 -6.73 -5.66
C ALA A 106 14.26 -5.52 -5.63
N ALA A 107 13.20 -5.56 -6.44
CA ALA A 107 12.17 -4.53 -6.47
C ALA A 107 11.38 -4.41 -5.16
N LEU A 108 11.30 -5.47 -4.35
CA LEU A 108 10.60 -5.43 -3.05
C LEU A 108 11.09 -4.28 -2.17
N HIS A 109 12.39 -4.01 -2.19
CA HIS A 109 12.98 -2.92 -1.42
C HIS A 109 12.48 -1.53 -1.85
N VAL A 110 12.22 -1.33 -3.15
CA VAL A 110 11.62 -0.10 -3.68
C VAL A 110 10.17 0.01 -3.24
N MET A 111 9.41 -1.10 -3.30
CA MET A 111 8.00 -1.14 -2.89
C MET A 111 7.83 -0.84 -1.40
N GLU A 112 8.76 -1.28 -0.54
CA GLU A 112 8.78 -0.88 0.87
C GLU A 112 9.00 0.63 1.03
N GLY A 113 9.87 1.23 0.21
CA GLY A 113 10.04 2.69 0.16
C GLY A 113 8.75 3.41 -0.21
N LYS A 114 8.06 2.93 -1.25
CA LYS A 114 6.75 3.46 -1.65
C LYS A 114 5.72 3.33 -0.51
N ALA A 115 5.72 2.21 0.22
CA ALA A 115 4.84 2.02 1.38
C ALA A 115 5.09 3.06 2.47
N GLN A 116 6.35 3.43 2.75
CA GLN A 116 6.68 4.51 3.67
C GLN A 116 6.13 5.87 3.21
N LEU A 117 6.19 6.17 1.91
CA LEU A 117 5.64 7.40 1.35
C LEU A 117 4.11 7.45 1.53
N PHE A 118 3.39 6.36 1.23
CA PHE A 118 1.95 6.28 1.49
C PHE A 118 1.63 6.53 2.96
N GLN A 119 2.36 5.91 3.87
CA GLN A 119 2.14 6.11 5.31
C GLN A 119 2.47 7.54 5.74
N ARG A 120 3.60 8.08 5.30
CA ARG A 120 4.09 9.39 5.74
C ARG A 120 3.22 10.53 5.23
N PHE A 121 2.82 10.50 3.96
CA PHE A 121 2.16 11.64 3.32
C PHE A 121 0.63 11.58 3.36
N VAL A 122 0.04 10.38 3.28
CA VAL A 122 -1.43 10.24 3.22
C VAL A 122 -2.03 9.39 4.32
N GLY A 123 -1.20 8.77 5.18
CA GLY A 123 -1.67 7.95 6.31
C GLY A 123 -2.30 6.62 5.88
N LEU A 124 -2.03 6.16 4.65
CA LEU A 124 -2.46 4.85 4.16
C LEU A 124 -1.37 3.80 4.41
N ASN A 125 -1.77 2.57 4.61
CA ASN A 125 -0.85 1.45 4.73
C ASN A 125 -0.52 0.94 3.32
N GLY A 126 0.72 1.12 2.88
CA GLY A 126 1.24 0.43 1.69
C GLY A 126 1.59 -1.02 2.05
N VAL A 127 1.12 -1.97 1.27
CA VAL A 127 1.45 -3.39 1.42
C VAL A 127 2.21 -3.83 0.17
N PRO A 128 3.54 -3.98 0.24
CA PRO A 128 4.36 -4.42 -0.88
C PRO A 128 4.04 -5.87 -1.26
N ILE A 129 3.81 -6.10 -2.54
CA ILE A 129 3.58 -7.42 -3.12
C ILE A 129 4.36 -7.50 -4.43
N VAL A 130 5.35 -8.38 -4.48
CA VAL A 130 6.09 -8.63 -5.72
C VAL A 130 5.69 -9.99 -6.29
N LEU A 131 5.50 -10.03 -7.62
CA LEU A 131 5.04 -11.22 -8.32
C LEU A 131 6.12 -11.72 -9.26
N ASP A 132 6.48 -12.99 -9.12
CA ASP A 132 7.50 -13.65 -9.95
C ASP A 132 6.89 -14.17 -11.26
N THR A 133 6.32 -13.25 -12.02
CA THR A 133 5.80 -13.50 -13.36
C THR A 133 5.75 -12.23 -14.19
N THR A 134 5.98 -12.33 -15.47
CA THR A 134 5.81 -11.25 -16.45
C THR A 134 4.61 -11.46 -17.36
N ASN A 135 3.86 -12.53 -17.15
CA ASN A 135 2.65 -12.85 -17.90
C ASN A 135 1.49 -11.97 -17.42
N VAL A 136 0.91 -11.20 -18.34
CA VAL A 136 -0.18 -10.26 -18.01
C VAL A 136 -1.43 -10.98 -17.48
N ASP A 137 -1.75 -12.17 -17.99
CA ASP A 137 -2.91 -12.92 -17.53
C ASP A 137 -2.70 -13.44 -16.11
N GLU A 138 -1.51 -13.95 -15.78
CA GLU A 138 -1.17 -14.40 -14.43
C GLU A 138 -1.14 -13.24 -13.43
N LEU A 139 -0.59 -12.08 -13.85
CA LEU A 139 -0.62 -10.85 -13.05
C LEU A 139 -2.06 -10.43 -12.77
N PHE A 140 -2.88 -10.35 -13.82
CA PHE A 140 -4.28 -9.96 -13.73
C PHE A 140 -5.07 -10.88 -12.79
N ASP A 141 -5.00 -12.19 -13.00
CA ASP A 141 -5.72 -13.17 -12.18
C ASP A 141 -5.28 -13.11 -10.71
N THR A 142 -3.97 -13.03 -10.47
CA THR A 142 -3.43 -12.94 -9.10
C THR A 142 -3.92 -11.68 -8.41
N ILE A 143 -3.86 -10.53 -9.08
CA ILE A 143 -4.31 -9.24 -8.51
C ILE A 143 -5.81 -9.27 -8.22
N CYS A 144 -6.63 -9.82 -9.12
CA CYS A 144 -8.07 -9.97 -8.89
C CYS A 144 -8.37 -10.84 -7.66
N HIS A 145 -7.61 -11.91 -7.45
CA HIS A 145 -7.84 -12.81 -6.31
C HIS A 145 -7.46 -12.19 -4.96
N ILE A 146 -6.47 -11.31 -4.91
CA ILE A 146 -6.08 -10.62 -3.65
C ILE A 146 -6.82 -9.30 -3.41
N ALA A 147 -7.44 -8.72 -4.44
CA ALA A 147 -8.12 -7.42 -4.39
C ALA A 147 -9.11 -7.27 -3.22
N PRO A 148 -9.87 -8.30 -2.78
CA PRO A 148 -10.77 -8.19 -1.63
C PRO A 148 -10.11 -7.76 -0.32
N SER A 149 -8.80 -7.87 -0.19
CA SER A 149 -8.05 -7.47 1.01
C SER A 149 -7.61 -6.01 1.02
N PHE A 150 -7.91 -5.25 -0.04
CA PHE A 150 -7.38 -3.90 -0.26
C PHE A 150 -8.47 -2.89 -0.61
N GLY A 151 -8.20 -1.62 -0.27
CA GLY A 151 -9.01 -0.49 -0.69
C GLY A 151 -8.58 0.13 -2.03
N ALA A 152 -7.34 -0.14 -2.47
CA ALA A 152 -6.81 0.31 -3.76
C ALA A 152 -5.61 -0.54 -4.20
N ILE A 153 -5.29 -0.47 -5.49
CA ILE A 153 -4.10 -1.09 -6.10
C ILE A 153 -3.22 0.01 -6.71
N ASN A 154 -1.96 0.04 -6.34
CA ASN A 154 -0.92 0.81 -6.99
C ASN A 154 0.01 -0.17 -7.74
N LEU A 155 0.04 -0.08 -9.06
CA LEU A 155 1.01 -0.79 -9.88
C LEU A 155 2.27 0.05 -9.97
N GLU A 156 3.43 -0.57 -9.80
CA GLU A 156 4.74 0.10 -9.74
C GLU A 156 5.79 -0.71 -10.48
N ASP A 157 6.67 -0.05 -11.20
CA ASP A 157 7.86 -0.66 -11.85
C ASP A 157 7.54 -1.85 -12.80
N ILE A 158 6.36 -1.84 -13.43
CA ILE A 158 5.97 -2.83 -14.46
C ILE A 158 6.24 -2.24 -15.83
N SER A 159 6.98 -2.96 -16.67
CA SER A 159 7.43 -2.45 -17.96
C SER A 159 6.29 -2.19 -18.95
N ALA A 160 6.43 -1.08 -19.71
CA ALA A 160 5.57 -0.81 -20.86
C ALA A 160 5.90 -1.78 -22.02
N PRO A 161 4.91 -2.15 -22.88
CA PRO A 161 3.52 -1.68 -22.87
C PRO A 161 2.59 -2.48 -21.96
N ARG A 162 3.06 -3.55 -21.29
CA ARG A 162 2.26 -4.47 -20.47
C ARG A 162 1.50 -3.77 -19.34
N CYS A 163 2.13 -2.79 -18.72
CA CYS A 163 1.53 -2.03 -17.62
C CYS A 163 0.20 -1.38 -18.03
N PHE A 164 0.10 -0.83 -19.25
CA PHE A 164 -1.13 -0.20 -19.74
C PHE A 164 -2.26 -1.20 -19.95
N GLU A 165 -1.94 -2.38 -20.48
CA GLU A 165 -2.92 -3.43 -20.67
C GLU A 165 -3.43 -3.95 -19.32
N LEU A 166 -2.53 -4.24 -18.40
CA LEU A 166 -2.84 -4.75 -17.08
C LEU A 166 -3.71 -3.76 -16.29
N GLU A 167 -3.30 -2.48 -16.24
CA GLU A 167 -4.05 -1.43 -15.55
C GLU A 167 -5.46 -1.29 -16.08
N ARG A 168 -5.62 -1.18 -17.40
CA ARG A 168 -6.93 -1.05 -18.03
C ARG A 168 -7.83 -2.24 -17.72
N ARG A 169 -7.32 -3.47 -17.82
CA ARG A 169 -8.08 -4.69 -17.52
C ARG A 169 -8.53 -4.73 -16.06
N LEU A 170 -7.66 -4.33 -15.13
CA LEU A 170 -8.01 -4.27 -13.71
C LEU A 170 -9.08 -3.20 -13.43
N ILE A 171 -8.96 -2.00 -14.00
CA ILE A 171 -9.96 -0.94 -13.85
C ILE A 171 -11.33 -1.40 -14.35
N ASP A 172 -11.37 -2.14 -15.46
CA ASP A 172 -12.62 -2.65 -16.03
C ASP A 172 -13.24 -3.81 -15.23
N HIS A 173 -12.45 -4.49 -14.38
CA HIS A 173 -12.87 -5.74 -13.75
C HIS A 173 -13.10 -5.64 -12.23
N ILE A 174 -12.27 -4.90 -11.48
CA ILE A 174 -12.38 -4.79 -10.02
C ILE A 174 -12.99 -3.45 -9.59
N ASN A 175 -13.73 -3.49 -8.48
CA ASN A 175 -14.47 -2.31 -8.00
C ASN A 175 -13.71 -1.53 -6.91
N ILE A 176 -12.39 -1.45 -7.04
CA ILE A 176 -11.54 -0.59 -6.21
C ILE A 176 -10.61 0.22 -7.12
N PRO A 177 -10.13 1.41 -6.69
CA PRO A 177 -9.21 2.21 -7.48
C PRO A 177 -7.94 1.45 -7.87
N VAL A 178 -7.55 1.57 -9.14
CA VAL A 178 -6.27 1.05 -9.67
C VAL A 178 -5.55 2.18 -10.38
N MET A 179 -4.25 2.30 -10.16
CA MET A 179 -3.40 3.27 -10.84
C MET A 179 -2.00 2.70 -11.03
N HIS A 180 -1.40 2.95 -12.19
CA HIS A 180 0.03 2.75 -12.41
C HIS A 180 0.77 4.07 -12.18
N ASP A 181 1.60 4.13 -11.13
CA ASP A 181 2.20 5.40 -10.68
C ASP A 181 3.21 5.96 -11.68
N ASP A 182 4.13 5.16 -12.21
CA ASP A 182 5.17 5.61 -13.14
C ASP A 182 4.60 6.25 -14.40
N GLN A 183 3.43 5.83 -14.83
CA GLN A 183 2.78 6.33 -16.04
C GLN A 183 1.80 7.46 -15.72
N HIS A 184 0.73 7.14 -15.01
CA HIS A 184 -0.34 8.10 -14.76
C HIS A 184 -0.02 9.05 -13.62
N GLY A 185 0.64 8.60 -12.54
CA GLY A 185 1.08 9.49 -11.45
C GLY A 185 2.06 10.54 -11.95
N THR A 186 3.07 10.15 -12.72
CA THR A 186 4.02 11.05 -13.35
C THR A 186 3.35 12.01 -14.34
N ALA A 187 2.39 11.54 -15.15
CA ALA A 187 1.64 12.38 -16.07
C ALA A 187 0.84 13.46 -15.33
N ILE A 188 0.18 13.11 -14.21
CA ILE A 188 -0.60 14.04 -13.39
C ILE A 188 0.28 15.17 -12.85
N VAL A 189 1.42 14.84 -12.22
CA VAL A 189 2.28 15.87 -11.61
C VAL A 189 3.04 16.72 -12.62
N THR A 190 3.25 16.23 -13.83
CA THR A 190 3.91 17.01 -14.89
C THR A 190 2.95 17.94 -15.65
N THR A 191 1.65 17.73 -15.52
CA THR A 191 0.63 18.53 -16.19
C THR A 191 -0.11 19.50 -15.25
N ALA A 192 0.10 19.37 -13.95
CA ALA A 192 -0.47 20.26 -12.93
C ALA A 192 0.37 21.52 -12.71
#